data_ff14d5959fa93c992e1e0c7a37ff1e91
#
_entry.id   ff14d5959fa93c992e1e0c7a37ff1e91
#
_cell.length_a   1.000
_cell.length_b   1.000
_cell.length_c   1.000
_cell.angle_alpha   90.00
_cell.angle_beta   90.00
_cell.angle_gamma   90.00
#
_symmetry.space_group_name_H-M   'P 1'
#
loop_
_entity.id
_entity.type
_entity.pdbx_description
1 polymer ?
#
loop_
_entity_poly.entity_id
_entity_poly.type
_entity_poly.pdbx_seq_one_letter_code
_entity_poly.pdbx_strand_id
1 'polypeptide(L)'
;LGGLASSVGLAISEVARREEVIYIATIPKTIKLTTSKLHPYVFRTASNTDFEGDAMAQIVKKVNGKKLCDIQLDYAYGHDLGDGIAKALPKHAPGANIVMKLRPKLGATDFNAYITQIMGAGCETVVSGLWGNHFVNFAKQAAPFGFFKDHVYITGGEIASHEVASKLAGDYPDNVWSNTYELWYHSPTGAHKKFQARLAKKAGTNATAMWPVLAYNGVMLYKAAVEKAGSTDAAKVIKAMEGLTIDTPMGSLTVDAKSHQTNTGQFWGPMKKQSGEAYRRMEPVTFVPPPSK
;
A
#
# COMPACT_ATOMS: atom_id res chain seq x y z
N LEU A 1 14.38 7.76 9.02
CA LEU A 1 13.56 6.96 8.09
C LEU A 1 12.63 6.01 8.83
N GLY A 2 11.46 5.69 8.27
CA GLY A 2 10.61 4.60 8.75
C GLY A 2 9.19 5.03 9.11
N GLY A 3 8.68 4.40 10.18
CA GLY A 3 7.27 4.40 10.54
C GLY A 3 6.51 3.32 9.79
N LEU A 4 5.47 2.73 10.42
CA LEU A 4 4.56 1.76 9.79
C LEU A 4 3.16 2.37 9.67
N ALA A 5 2.48 2.56 10.80
CA ALA A 5 1.13 3.11 10.80
C ALA A 5 1.12 4.61 10.45
N SER A 6 0.09 5.05 9.70
CA SER A 6 -0.04 6.45 9.28
C SER A 6 -0.12 7.42 10.47
N SER A 7 -0.79 7.07 11.56
CA SER A 7 -0.83 7.87 12.78
C SER A 7 0.55 8.05 13.42
N VAL A 8 1.37 6.99 13.43
CA VAL A 8 2.77 7.04 13.89
C VAL A 8 3.61 7.92 12.97
N GLY A 9 3.41 7.78 11.65
CA GLY A 9 4.09 8.64 10.66
C GLY A 9 3.79 10.13 10.86
N LEU A 10 2.54 10.49 11.14
CA LEU A 10 2.16 11.87 11.47
C LEU A 10 2.83 12.37 12.75
N ALA A 11 2.90 11.54 13.79
CA ALA A 11 3.58 11.90 15.04
C ALA A 11 5.08 12.09 14.85
N ILE A 12 5.74 11.18 14.13
CA ILE A 12 7.18 11.31 13.78
C ILE A 12 7.42 12.59 12.98
N SER A 13 6.54 12.88 11.99
CA SER A 13 6.63 14.07 11.15
C SER A 13 6.58 15.37 11.96
N GLU A 14 5.71 15.42 12.98
CA GLU A 14 5.60 16.59 13.85
C GLU A 14 6.84 16.77 14.73
N VAL A 15 7.41 15.68 15.25
CA VAL A 15 8.70 15.72 15.96
C VAL A 15 9.81 16.18 15.01
N ALA A 16 9.89 15.63 13.81
CA ALA A 16 10.89 15.99 12.80
C ALA A 16 10.83 17.48 12.45
N ARG A 17 9.61 18.03 12.33
CA ARG A 17 9.38 19.47 12.09
C ARG A 17 9.92 20.32 13.24
N ARG A 18 9.65 19.94 14.48
CA ARG A 18 10.08 20.68 15.68
C ARG A 18 11.59 20.65 15.88
N GLU A 19 12.20 19.48 15.63
CA GLU A 19 13.64 19.27 15.79
C GLU A 19 14.47 19.62 14.53
N GLU A 20 13.79 20.09 13.46
CA GLU A 20 14.41 20.47 12.18
C GLU A 20 15.25 19.35 11.54
N VAL A 21 14.81 18.09 11.67
CA VAL A 21 15.46 16.91 11.10
C VAL A 21 14.63 16.31 9.96
N ILE A 22 15.31 15.83 8.92
CA ILE A 22 14.63 15.23 7.76
C ILE A 22 14.01 13.90 8.17
N TYR A 23 12.71 13.76 7.91
CA TYR A 23 11.95 12.53 8.02
C TYR A 23 11.56 12.00 6.65
N ILE A 24 11.96 10.78 6.31
CA ILE A 24 11.51 10.07 5.11
C ILE A 24 10.55 8.97 5.52
N ALA A 25 9.26 9.17 5.23
CA ALA A 25 8.21 8.19 5.44
C ALA A 25 8.32 7.09 4.38
N THR A 26 8.71 5.88 4.75
CA THR A 26 8.91 4.77 3.82
C THR A 26 7.70 3.85 3.71
N ILE A 27 6.78 3.88 4.69
CA ILE A 27 5.58 3.05 4.72
C ILE A 27 4.30 3.86 4.99
N PRO A 28 4.27 4.85 5.92
CA PRO A 28 3.04 5.61 6.22
C PRO A 28 2.43 6.25 4.97
N LYS A 29 1.15 5.94 4.69
CA LYS A 29 0.49 6.29 3.43
C LYS A 29 -0.53 7.42 3.52
N THR A 30 -0.88 7.90 4.73
CA THR A 30 -1.84 9.02 4.87
C THR A 30 -1.49 10.18 3.93
N ILE A 31 -2.45 10.61 3.13
CA ILE A 31 -2.25 11.74 2.21
C ILE A 31 -1.83 13.02 2.94
N LYS A 32 -2.20 13.15 4.21
CA LYS A 32 -1.94 14.33 5.04
C LYS A 32 -0.47 14.68 5.16
N LEU A 33 0.46 13.69 5.16
CA LEU A 33 1.90 13.94 5.24
C LEU A 33 2.43 14.84 4.12
N THR A 34 1.84 14.76 2.95
CA THR A 34 2.28 15.48 1.74
C THR A 34 1.23 16.48 1.24
N THR A 35 0.25 16.82 2.08
CA THR A 35 -0.78 17.85 1.85
C THR A 35 -0.97 18.72 3.08
N SER A 36 -2.01 18.49 3.89
CA SER A 36 -2.41 19.38 5.01
C SER A 36 -1.41 19.43 6.18
N LYS A 37 -0.48 18.45 6.27
CA LYS A 37 0.58 18.38 7.27
C LYS A 37 1.98 18.44 6.65
N LEU A 38 2.06 18.88 5.38
CA LEU A 38 3.34 19.08 4.70
C LEU A 38 4.16 20.18 5.39
N HIS A 39 5.43 19.94 5.54
CA HIS A 39 6.44 20.89 5.99
C HIS A 39 7.81 20.55 5.34
N PRO A 40 8.82 21.43 5.37
CA PRO A 40 10.06 21.22 4.64
C PRO A 40 10.81 19.93 4.97
N TYR A 41 10.68 19.44 6.20
CA TYR A 41 11.46 18.29 6.68
C TYR A 41 10.82 16.92 6.40
N VAL A 42 9.63 16.83 5.79
CA VAL A 42 8.98 15.55 5.51
C VAL A 42 9.04 15.18 4.03
N PHE A 43 9.45 13.95 3.73
CA PHE A 43 9.44 13.34 2.40
C PHE A 43 8.78 11.97 2.48
N ARG A 44 8.22 11.47 1.37
CA ARG A 44 7.65 10.13 1.33
C ARG A 44 8.08 9.36 0.09
N THR A 45 8.59 8.15 0.29
CA THR A 45 8.99 7.23 -0.78
C THR A 45 7.98 6.10 -1.02
N ALA A 46 6.97 5.95 -0.16
CA ALA A 46 5.83 5.06 -0.42
C ALA A 46 4.77 5.75 -1.30
N SER A 47 3.80 4.98 -1.78
CA SER A 47 2.53 5.48 -2.32
C SER A 47 1.74 6.24 -1.24
N ASN A 48 0.58 6.78 -1.60
CA ASN A 48 -0.34 7.42 -0.66
C ASN A 48 -1.77 6.91 -0.84
N THR A 49 -2.65 7.28 0.09
CA THR A 49 -4.04 6.83 0.11
C THR A 49 -4.87 7.30 -1.07
N ASP A 50 -4.56 8.46 -1.67
CA ASP A 50 -5.23 8.92 -2.91
C ASP A 50 -4.81 8.05 -4.11
N PHE A 51 -3.51 7.69 -4.22
CA PHE A 51 -3.02 6.81 -5.28
C PHE A 51 -3.62 5.40 -5.16
N GLU A 52 -3.69 4.87 -3.94
CA GLU A 52 -4.33 3.57 -3.68
C GLU A 52 -5.83 3.61 -3.96
N GLY A 53 -6.52 4.66 -3.53
CA GLY A 53 -7.94 4.87 -3.81
C GLY A 53 -8.25 4.94 -5.30
N ASP A 54 -7.41 5.65 -6.07
CA ASP A 54 -7.52 5.74 -7.53
C ASP A 54 -7.35 4.35 -8.20
N ALA A 55 -6.31 3.60 -7.78
CA ALA A 55 -6.08 2.24 -8.29
C ALA A 55 -7.22 1.28 -7.92
N MET A 56 -7.73 1.34 -6.69
CA MET A 56 -8.86 0.51 -6.27
C MET A 56 -10.14 0.83 -7.05
N ALA A 57 -10.42 2.10 -7.33
CA ALA A 57 -11.57 2.51 -8.16
C ALA A 57 -11.44 2.00 -9.60
N GLN A 58 -10.25 1.94 -10.18
CA GLN A 58 -10.01 1.31 -11.48
C GLN A 58 -10.31 -0.19 -11.45
N ILE A 59 -9.98 -0.89 -10.34
CA ILE A 59 -10.29 -2.31 -10.18
C ILE A 59 -11.81 -2.51 -9.99
N VAL A 60 -12.49 -1.64 -9.23
CA VAL A 60 -13.95 -1.65 -9.10
C VAL A 60 -14.61 -1.61 -10.48
N LYS A 61 -14.14 -0.73 -11.38
CA LYS A 61 -14.58 -0.71 -12.78
C LYS A 61 -14.34 -2.05 -13.48
N LYS A 62 -13.12 -2.60 -13.33
CA LYS A 62 -12.70 -3.85 -14.00
C LYS A 62 -13.55 -5.05 -13.58
N VAL A 63 -13.94 -5.13 -12.32
CA VAL A 63 -14.81 -6.20 -11.79
C VAL A 63 -16.30 -5.87 -11.91
N ASN A 64 -16.66 -4.74 -12.51
CA ASN A 64 -18.03 -4.23 -12.65
C ASN A 64 -18.78 -4.09 -11.31
N GLY A 65 -18.08 -3.74 -10.24
CA GLY A 65 -18.67 -3.51 -8.91
C GLY A 65 -19.64 -2.34 -8.92
N LYS A 66 -20.85 -2.54 -8.36
CA LYS A 66 -21.91 -1.51 -8.30
C LYS A 66 -22.23 -1.11 -6.86
N LYS A 67 -22.52 -2.07 -6.00
CA LYS A 67 -22.79 -1.86 -4.58
C LYS A 67 -21.56 -2.26 -3.78
N LEU A 68 -20.93 -1.28 -3.14
CA LEU A 68 -19.67 -1.47 -2.43
C LEU A 68 -19.89 -1.40 -0.92
N CYS A 69 -19.33 -2.36 -0.18
CA CYS A 69 -19.07 -2.22 1.24
C CYS A 69 -17.63 -1.77 1.45
N ASP A 70 -17.43 -0.71 2.23
CA ASP A 70 -16.13 -0.13 2.57
C ASP A 70 -15.75 -0.51 4.01
N ILE A 71 -14.74 -1.37 4.18
CA ILE A 71 -14.23 -1.77 5.49
C ILE A 71 -12.79 -1.31 5.67
N GLN A 72 -12.58 -0.32 6.52
CA GLN A 72 -11.29 0.31 6.80
C GLN A 72 -11.01 0.33 8.30
N LEU A 73 -9.76 0.14 8.70
CA LEU A 73 -9.39 0.28 10.11
C LEU A 73 -9.60 1.72 10.60
N ASP A 74 -10.07 1.87 11.82
CA ASP A 74 -10.37 3.16 12.45
C ASP A 74 -9.10 3.89 12.89
N TYR A 75 -8.36 4.45 11.91
CA TYR A 75 -7.21 5.32 12.12
C TYR A 75 -6.88 6.08 10.81
N ALA A 76 -5.85 6.96 10.84
CA ALA A 76 -5.55 7.88 9.73
C ALA A 76 -5.48 7.21 8.34
N TYR A 77 -4.85 6.03 8.21
CA TYR A 77 -4.78 5.33 6.93
C TYR A 77 -6.16 4.90 6.43
N GLY A 78 -6.95 4.26 7.30
CA GLY A 78 -8.25 3.73 6.89
C GLY A 78 -9.25 4.84 6.52
N HIS A 79 -9.27 5.94 7.27
CA HIS A 79 -10.09 7.09 6.92
C HIS A 79 -9.66 7.68 5.57
N ASP A 80 -8.38 7.98 5.42
CA ASP A 80 -7.86 8.62 4.20
C ASP A 80 -7.99 7.70 2.97
N LEU A 81 -7.86 6.36 3.13
CA LEU A 81 -8.08 5.42 2.03
C LEU A 81 -9.55 5.35 1.60
N GLY A 82 -10.47 5.26 2.57
CA GLY A 82 -11.91 5.28 2.29
C GLY A 82 -12.35 6.57 1.58
N ASP A 83 -11.80 7.71 1.99
CA ASP A 83 -12.04 9.00 1.32
C ASP A 83 -11.40 9.04 -0.08
N GLY A 84 -10.19 8.49 -0.26
CA GLY A 84 -9.52 8.37 -1.54
C GLY A 84 -10.29 7.52 -2.55
N ILE A 85 -10.85 6.39 -2.10
CA ILE A 85 -11.74 5.54 -2.92
C ILE A 85 -12.99 6.33 -3.32
N ALA A 86 -13.69 6.91 -2.35
CA ALA A 86 -14.92 7.66 -2.61
C ALA A 86 -14.71 8.82 -3.60
N LYS A 87 -13.57 9.50 -3.52
CA LYS A 87 -13.14 10.56 -4.44
C LYS A 87 -12.86 10.05 -5.85
N ALA A 88 -12.31 8.85 -5.99
CA ALA A 88 -11.90 8.28 -7.28
C ALA A 88 -13.02 7.55 -8.02
N LEU A 89 -14.04 7.04 -7.33
CA LEU A 89 -15.15 6.30 -7.93
C LEU A 89 -15.90 7.05 -9.05
N PRO A 90 -16.26 8.34 -8.91
CA PRO A 90 -16.95 9.07 -9.99
C PRO A 90 -16.14 9.11 -11.30
N LYS A 91 -14.81 9.14 -11.20
CA LYS A 91 -13.93 9.16 -12.38
C LYS A 91 -13.81 7.79 -13.05
N HIS A 92 -13.68 6.72 -12.29
CA HIS A 92 -13.34 5.41 -12.82
C HIS A 92 -14.52 4.45 -12.92
N ALA A 93 -15.45 4.51 -11.99
CA ALA A 93 -16.61 3.63 -11.88
C ALA A 93 -17.87 4.44 -11.50
N PRO A 94 -18.36 5.34 -12.37
CA PRO A 94 -19.42 6.31 -12.04
C PRO A 94 -20.77 5.68 -11.65
N GLY A 95 -20.98 4.39 -11.92
CA GLY A 95 -22.17 3.67 -11.48
C GLY A 95 -22.01 2.89 -10.18
N ALA A 96 -20.85 3.01 -9.53
CA ALA A 96 -20.56 2.32 -8.26
C ALA A 96 -20.89 3.21 -7.07
N ASN A 97 -21.51 2.63 -6.02
CA ASN A 97 -21.90 3.33 -4.82
C ASN A 97 -21.44 2.60 -3.57
N ILE A 98 -20.87 3.32 -2.62
CA ILE A 98 -20.56 2.80 -1.28
C ILE A 98 -21.87 2.82 -0.48
N VAL A 99 -22.46 1.64 -0.23
CA VAL A 99 -23.72 1.49 0.48
C VAL A 99 -23.52 1.28 1.98
N MET A 100 -22.31 0.88 2.41
CA MET A 100 -21.97 0.66 3.82
C MET A 100 -20.52 1.04 4.09
N LYS A 101 -20.27 1.69 5.23
CA LYS A 101 -18.92 2.01 5.74
C LYS A 101 -18.72 1.39 7.10
N LEU A 102 -17.70 0.58 7.25
CA LEU A 102 -17.36 -0.13 8.49
C LEU A 102 -15.96 0.28 8.97
N ARG A 103 -15.80 0.47 10.27
CA ARG A 103 -14.56 1.00 10.87
C ARG A 103 -14.15 0.17 12.09
N PRO A 104 -13.66 -1.07 11.89
CA PRO A 104 -13.06 -1.84 12.98
C PRO A 104 -11.86 -1.10 13.58
N LYS A 105 -11.71 -1.18 14.90
CA LYS A 105 -10.57 -0.55 15.61
C LYS A 105 -9.24 -1.12 15.10
N LEU A 106 -8.21 -0.29 15.08
CA LEU A 106 -6.83 -0.77 14.89
C LEU A 106 -6.48 -1.76 16.02
N GLY A 107 -6.04 -2.96 15.65
CA GLY A 107 -5.81 -4.05 16.62
C GLY A 107 -7.00 -4.99 16.82
N ALA A 108 -8.12 -4.78 16.12
CA ALA A 108 -9.25 -5.72 16.16
C ALA A 108 -8.81 -7.12 15.70
N THR A 109 -9.28 -8.14 16.41
CA THR A 109 -9.04 -9.56 16.11
C THR A 109 -10.32 -10.32 15.76
N ASP A 110 -11.49 -9.77 16.15
CA ASP A 110 -12.81 -10.32 15.83
C ASP A 110 -13.50 -9.45 14.76
N PHE A 111 -13.90 -10.10 13.68
CA PHE A 111 -14.54 -9.48 12.51
C PHE A 111 -15.94 -10.05 12.25
N ASN A 112 -16.45 -11.00 13.06
CA ASN A 112 -17.72 -11.70 12.80
C ASN A 112 -18.90 -10.76 12.60
N ALA A 113 -19.05 -9.73 13.46
CA ALA A 113 -20.11 -8.75 13.33
C ALA A 113 -20.02 -7.96 12.02
N TYR A 114 -18.80 -7.60 11.58
CA TYR A 114 -18.57 -6.87 10.32
C TYR A 114 -18.87 -7.76 9.11
N ILE A 115 -18.44 -9.03 9.15
CA ILE A 115 -18.74 -10.03 8.11
C ILE A 115 -20.25 -10.19 7.94
N THR A 116 -20.99 -10.39 9.05
CA THR A 116 -22.46 -10.52 9.03
C THR A 116 -23.14 -9.27 8.46
N GLN A 117 -22.67 -8.07 8.81
CA GLN A 117 -23.20 -6.82 8.27
C GLN A 117 -22.96 -6.71 6.76
N ILE A 118 -21.77 -7.04 6.25
CA ILE A 118 -21.47 -7.02 4.82
C ILE A 118 -22.36 -7.99 4.07
N MET A 119 -22.48 -9.23 4.56
CA MET A 119 -23.34 -10.26 3.96
C MET A 119 -24.81 -9.84 3.90
N GLY A 120 -25.31 -9.14 4.92
CA GLY A 120 -26.68 -8.62 4.98
C GLY A 120 -26.92 -7.36 4.15
N ALA A 121 -25.88 -6.62 3.74
CA ALA A 121 -26.01 -5.35 3.03
C ALA A 121 -26.24 -5.49 1.53
N GLY A 122 -26.07 -6.69 0.97
CA GLY A 122 -26.25 -6.95 -0.46
C GLY A 122 -25.18 -6.25 -1.34
N CYS A 123 -23.98 -6.03 -0.81
CA CYS A 123 -22.86 -5.56 -1.61
C CYS A 123 -22.15 -6.75 -2.27
N GLU A 124 -21.96 -6.68 -3.59
CA GLU A 124 -21.19 -7.68 -4.33
C GLU A 124 -19.67 -7.43 -4.32
N THR A 125 -19.25 -6.24 -3.91
CA THR A 125 -17.85 -5.86 -3.89
C THR A 125 -17.49 -5.24 -2.55
N VAL A 126 -16.38 -5.67 -1.97
CA VAL A 126 -15.82 -5.11 -0.73
C VAL A 126 -14.52 -4.39 -1.04
N VAL A 127 -14.44 -3.11 -0.69
CA VAL A 127 -13.20 -2.33 -0.74
C VAL A 127 -12.62 -2.19 0.66
N SER A 128 -11.33 -2.47 0.83
CA SER A 128 -10.74 -2.65 2.15
C SER A 128 -9.33 -2.09 2.28
N GLY A 129 -8.98 -1.65 3.50
CA GLY A 129 -7.62 -1.37 3.94
C GLY A 129 -7.20 -2.27 5.10
N LEU A 130 -7.83 -3.43 5.26
CA LEU A 130 -7.33 -4.43 6.22
C LEU A 130 -6.00 -4.99 5.74
N TRP A 131 -4.99 -4.92 6.59
CA TRP A 131 -3.62 -5.34 6.29
C TRP A 131 -3.08 -6.31 7.36
N GLY A 132 -2.02 -7.05 7.03
CA GLY A 132 -1.36 -7.94 7.97
C GLY A 132 -2.33 -8.94 8.64
N ASN A 133 -2.25 -9.06 9.95
CA ASN A 133 -3.10 -9.97 10.72
C ASN A 133 -4.59 -9.58 10.72
N HIS A 134 -4.95 -8.32 10.45
CA HIS A 134 -6.36 -7.93 10.34
C HIS A 134 -7.03 -8.65 9.16
N PHE A 135 -6.36 -8.67 8.00
CA PHE A 135 -6.87 -9.43 6.85
C PHE A 135 -6.85 -10.95 7.12
N VAL A 136 -5.77 -11.48 7.71
CA VAL A 136 -5.67 -12.91 8.03
C VAL A 136 -6.83 -13.35 8.93
N ASN A 137 -7.14 -12.59 9.98
CA ASN A 137 -8.24 -12.88 10.89
C ASN A 137 -9.60 -12.75 10.17
N PHE A 138 -9.79 -11.67 9.41
CA PHE A 138 -11.00 -11.49 8.60
C PHE A 138 -11.22 -12.67 7.64
N ALA A 139 -10.19 -13.05 6.88
CA ALA A 139 -10.29 -14.12 5.90
C ALA A 139 -10.65 -15.48 6.55
N LYS A 140 -10.00 -15.83 7.67
CA LYS A 140 -10.27 -17.07 8.40
C LYS A 140 -11.69 -17.10 8.98
N GLN A 141 -12.19 -15.97 9.50
CA GLN A 141 -13.54 -15.87 10.06
C GLN A 141 -14.62 -15.81 8.97
N ALA A 142 -14.32 -15.25 7.80
CA ALA A 142 -15.25 -15.14 6.67
C ALA A 142 -15.37 -16.46 5.87
N ALA A 143 -14.33 -17.29 5.85
CA ALA A 143 -14.28 -18.51 5.06
C ALA A 143 -15.43 -19.49 5.35
N PRO A 144 -15.79 -19.81 6.61
CA PRO A 144 -16.89 -20.73 6.91
C PRO A 144 -18.25 -20.28 6.38
N PHE A 145 -18.46 -18.99 6.17
CA PHE A 145 -19.70 -18.41 5.62
C PHE A 145 -19.75 -18.40 4.09
N GLY A 146 -18.68 -18.88 3.41
CA GLY A 146 -18.60 -18.80 1.95
C GLY A 146 -18.44 -17.35 1.40
N PHE A 147 -18.08 -16.40 2.27
CA PHE A 147 -18.02 -14.97 1.98
C PHE A 147 -17.37 -14.63 0.63
N PHE A 148 -16.21 -15.20 0.34
CA PHE A 148 -15.44 -14.91 -0.88
C PHE A 148 -15.99 -15.59 -2.14
N LYS A 149 -17.05 -16.43 -2.04
CA LYS A 149 -17.78 -16.95 -3.20
C LYS A 149 -18.72 -15.88 -3.76
N ASP A 150 -19.32 -15.10 -2.86
CA ASP A 150 -20.37 -14.14 -3.18
C ASP A 150 -19.87 -12.70 -3.29
N HIS A 151 -18.62 -12.43 -2.82
CA HIS A 151 -18.05 -11.10 -2.80
C HIS A 151 -16.68 -11.06 -3.48
N VAL A 152 -16.48 -10.04 -4.34
CA VAL A 152 -15.15 -9.64 -4.81
C VAL A 152 -14.52 -8.74 -3.74
N TYR A 153 -13.34 -9.09 -3.27
CA TYR A 153 -12.61 -8.35 -2.24
C TYR A 153 -11.42 -7.61 -2.84
N ILE A 154 -11.42 -6.27 -2.77
CA ILE A 154 -10.37 -5.40 -3.31
C ILE A 154 -9.69 -4.70 -2.14
N THR A 155 -8.37 -4.81 -2.00
CA THR A 155 -7.70 -4.22 -0.85
C THR A 155 -6.38 -3.53 -1.19
N GLY A 156 -6.16 -2.36 -0.56
CA GLY A 156 -4.90 -1.63 -0.48
C GLY A 156 -3.97 -2.09 0.65
N GLY A 157 -4.28 -3.19 1.32
CA GLY A 157 -3.57 -3.68 2.52
C GLY A 157 -2.32 -4.53 2.26
N GLU A 158 -1.76 -4.53 1.03
CA GLU A 158 -0.55 -5.29 0.63
C GLU A 158 -0.61 -6.79 0.98
N ILE A 159 -1.79 -7.38 0.90
CA ILE A 159 -1.98 -8.79 1.27
C ILE A 159 -1.47 -9.79 0.22
N ALA A 160 -0.98 -9.30 -0.93
CA ALA A 160 -0.22 -10.10 -1.89
C ALA A 160 1.22 -10.38 -1.43
N SER A 161 1.68 -9.68 -0.40
CA SER A 161 3.02 -9.88 0.16
C SER A 161 3.18 -11.28 0.76
N HIS A 162 4.42 -11.79 0.72
CA HIS A 162 4.75 -13.09 1.32
C HIS A 162 4.33 -13.19 2.79
N GLU A 163 4.52 -12.11 3.54
CA GLU A 163 4.25 -12.06 4.99
C GLU A 163 2.78 -12.28 5.36
N VAL A 164 1.87 -11.98 4.43
CA VAL A 164 0.43 -12.21 4.63
C VAL A 164 -0.01 -13.49 3.94
N ALA A 165 0.39 -13.67 2.68
CA ALA A 165 -0.05 -14.81 1.87
C ALA A 165 0.38 -16.16 2.50
N SER A 166 1.60 -16.25 3.04
CA SER A 166 2.10 -17.45 3.68
C SER A 166 1.34 -17.86 4.96
N LYS A 167 0.76 -16.90 5.70
CA LYS A 167 -0.04 -17.18 6.92
C LYS A 167 -1.40 -17.82 6.63
N LEU A 168 -1.92 -17.58 5.44
CA LEU A 168 -3.15 -18.21 4.96
C LEU A 168 -2.88 -19.49 4.18
N ALA A 169 -1.69 -19.59 3.58
CA ALA A 169 -1.28 -20.77 2.80
C ALA A 169 -2.38 -21.23 1.84
N GLY A 170 -2.80 -22.52 1.90
CA GLY A 170 -3.87 -23.07 1.08
C GLY A 170 -5.25 -22.46 1.32
N ASP A 171 -5.47 -21.82 2.49
CA ASP A 171 -6.73 -21.18 2.87
C ASP A 171 -6.85 -19.73 2.36
N TYR A 172 -5.87 -19.25 1.57
CA TYR A 172 -5.97 -17.92 0.98
C TYR A 172 -7.20 -17.85 0.06
N PRO A 173 -8.14 -16.91 0.28
CA PRO A 173 -9.44 -16.93 -0.40
C PRO A 173 -9.37 -16.63 -1.91
N ASP A 174 -10.40 -17.06 -2.64
CA ASP A 174 -10.67 -16.68 -4.03
C ASP A 174 -11.22 -15.25 -4.11
N ASN A 175 -11.35 -14.72 -5.33
CA ASN A 175 -11.97 -13.43 -5.65
C ASN A 175 -11.34 -12.22 -4.91
N VAL A 176 -10.04 -12.32 -4.58
CA VAL A 176 -9.28 -11.26 -3.92
C VAL A 176 -8.39 -10.55 -4.92
N TRP A 177 -8.47 -9.22 -4.92
CA TRP A 177 -7.56 -8.30 -5.60
C TRP A 177 -6.72 -7.58 -4.55
N SER A 178 -5.42 -7.51 -4.77
CA SER A 178 -4.49 -6.87 -3.84
C SER A 178 -3.43 -6.06 -4.55
N ASN A 179 -2.74 -5.25 -3.75
CA ASN A 179 -1.55 -4.52 -4.13
C ASN A 179 -0.31 -5.05 -3.43
N THR A 180 0.84 -4.57 -3.89
CA THR A 180 2.14 -4.67 -3.23
C THR A 180 3.14 -3.72 -3.87
N TYR A 181 4.24 -3.42 -3.18
CA TYR A 181 5.34 -2.65 -3.77
C TYR A 181 6.34 -3.53 -4.49
N GLU A 182 6.46 -4.78 -4.10
CA GLU A 182 7.46 -5.70 -4.61
C GLU A 182 6.96 -7.15 -4.47
N LEU A 183 7.38 -8.01 -5.40
CA LEU A 183 7.11 -9.43 -5.41
C LEU A 183 8.40 -10.18 -5.67
N TRP A 184 8.81 -11.03 -4.77
CA TRP A 184 10.04 -11.80 -4.88
C TRP A 184 10.11 -12.69 -6.13
N TYR A 185 8.96 -13.07 -6.68
CA TYR A 185 8.83 -13.90 -7.88
C TYR A 185 8.62 -13.07 -9.17
N HIS A 186 8.55 -11.74 -9.11
CA HIS A 186 8.34 -10.84 -10.25
C HIS A 186 9.40 -9.74 -10.26
N SER A 187 10.29 -9.78 -11.23
CA SER A 187 11.39 -8.80 -11.36
C SER A 187 11.14 -7.84 -12.51
N PRO A 188 10.66 -6.61 -12.25
CA PRO A 188 10.36 -5.63 -13.30
C PRO A 188 11.63 -5.10 -14.00
N THR A 189 12.79 -5.14 -13.34
CA THR A 189 14.06 -4.63 -13.85
C THR A 189 15.23 -5.57 -13.56
N GLY A 190 16.32 -5.41 -14.31
CA GLY A 190 17.57 -6.11 -14.00
C GLY A 190 18.18 -5.69 -12.66
N ALA A 191 17.96 -4.44 -12.23
CA ALA A 191 18.38 -3.94 -10.93
C ALA A 191 17.60 -4.63 -9.80
N HIS A 192 16.29 -4.84 -9.97
CA HIS A 192 15.47 -5.58 -9.02
C HIS A 192 15.94 -7.04 -8.89
N LYS A 193 16.22 -7.71 -10.00
CA LYS A 193 16.75 -9.08 -9.96
C LYS A 193 18.04 -9.19 -9.14
N LYS A 194 18.96 -8.23 -9.29
CA LYS A 194 20.20 -8.17 -8.50
C LYS A 194 19.91 -7.86 -7.01
N PHE A 195 18.98 -6.94 -6.73
CA PHE A 195 18.55 -6.60 -5.38
C PHE A 195 17.97 -7.82 -4.68
N GLN A 196 17.04 -8.53 -5.33
CA GLN A 196 16.40 -9.73 -4.81
C GLN A 196 17.39 -10.87 -4.54
N ALA A 197 18.34 -11.11 -5.42
CA ALA A 197 19.36 -12.13 -5.20
C ALA A 197 20.20 -11.86 -3.94
N ARG A 198 20.54 -10.57 -3.68
CA ARG A 198 21.26 -10.16 -2.46
C ARG A 198 20.39 -10.28 -1.22
N LEU A 199 19.11 -9.87 -1.31
CA LEU A 199 18.15 -9.96 -0.21
C LEU A 199 17.90 -11.42 0.16
N ALA A 200 17.61 -12.28 -0.83
CA ALA A 200 17.41 -13.70 -0.64
C ALA A 200 18.61 -14.39 0.02
N LYS A 201 19.84 -14.09 -0.43
CA LYS A 201 21.06 -14.60 0.20
C LYS A 201 21.15 -14.19 1.68
N LYS A 202 20.83 -12.93 2.00
CA LYS A 202 20.89 -12.42 3.38
C LYS A 202 19.76 -12.98 4.25
N ALA A 203 18.58 -13.18 3.69
CA ALA A 203 17.41 -13.71 4.38
C ALA A 203 17.41 -15.24 4.52
N GLY A 204 18.24 -15.95 3.75
CA GLY A 204 18.26 -17.43 3.71
C GLY A 204 17.02 -18.04 3.03
N THR A 205 16.26 -17.25 2.26
CA THR A 205 15.06 -17.68 1.54
C THR A 205 14.84 -16.85 0.29
N ASN A 206 14.27 -17.47 -0.75
CA ASN A 206 13.87 -16.76 -1.97
C ASN A 206 12.56 -15.97 -1.78
N ALA A 207 11.68 -16.45 -0.90
CA ALA A 207 10.42 -15.77 -0.58
C ALA A 207 10.67 -14.65 0.44
N THR A 208 11.15 -13.52 -0.04
CA THR A 208 11.51 -12.37 0.78
C THR A 208 10.31 -11.44 1.05
N ALA A 209 10.42 -10.67 2.14
CA ALA A 209 9.46 -9.63 2.46
C ALA A 209 9.55 -8.46 1.47
N MET A 210 8.44 -7.77 1.23
CA MET A 210 8.41 -6.61 0.32
C MET A 210 8.95 -5.30 0.95
N TRP A 211 8.95 -5.19 2.28
CA TRP A 211 9.30 -3.95 2.98
C TRP A 211 10.74 -3.47 2.78
N PRO A 212 11.76 -4.36 2.63
CA PRO A 212 13.14 -3.94 2.44
C PRO A 212 13.37 -3.00 1.26
N VAL A 213 12.64 -3.13 0.16
CA VAL A 213 12.80 -2.24 -1.00
C VAL A 213 12.42 -0.79 -0.69
N LEU A 214 11.38 -0.59 0.14
CA LEU A 214 10.95 0.76 0.53
C LEU A 214 11.98 1.45 1.42
N ALA A 215 12.53 0.72 2.39
CA ALA A 215 13.61 1.23 3.23
C ALA A 215 14.88 1.52 2.41
N TYR A 216 15.24 0.62 1.50
CA TYR A 216 16.37 0.80 0.58
C TYR A 216 16.20 2.08 -0.25
N ASN A 217 15.04 2.29 -0.86
CA ASN A 217 14.77 3.49 -1.65
C ASN A 217 14.90 4.77 -0.82
N GLY A 218 14.42 4.77 0.42
CA GLY A 218 14.55 5.92 1.33
C GLY A 218 16.00 6.24 1.68
N VAL A 219 16.83 5.22 1.95
CA VAL A 219 18.26 5.40 2.23
C VAL A 219 19.00 5.92 0.99
N MET A 220 18.70 5.35 -0.18
CA MET A 220 19.36 5.77 -1.43
C MET A 220 18.97 7.17 -1.85
N LEU A 221 17.71 7.59 -1.61
CA LEU A 221 17.26 8.95 -1.84
C LEU A 221 18.03 9.95 -0.96
N TYR A 222 18.12 9.65 0.34
CA TYR A 222 18.89 10.50 1.27
C TYR A 222 20.36 10.59 0.89
N LYS A 223 21.00 9.44 0.60
CA LYS A 223 22.39 9.38 0.13
C LYS A 223 22.62 10.30 -1.07
N ALA A 224 21.81 10.13 -2.12
CA ALA A 224 21.94 10.92 -3.34
C ALA A 224 21.73 12.43 -3.09
N ALA A 225 20.83 12.79 -2.17
CA ALA A 225 20.60 14.18 -1.80
C ALA A 225 21.80 14.79 -1.05
N VAL A 226 22.41 14.06 -0.12
CA VAL A 226 23.63 14.49 0.60
C VAL A 226 24.80 14.65 -0.37
N GLU A 227 24.99 13.73 -1.30
CA GLU A 227 26.04 13.80 -2.34
C GLU A 227 25.83 15.02 -3.26
N LYS A 228 24.59 15.26 -3.70
CA LYS A 228 24.23 16.42 -4.53
C LYS A 228 24.40 17.74 -3.76
N ALA A 229 24.07 17.78 -2.48
CA ALA A 229 24.21 18.96 -1.62
C ALA A 229 25.67 19.23 -1.24
N GLY A 230 26.56 18.23 -1.31
CA GLY A 230 27.91 18.30 -0.76
C GLY A 230 27.95 18.59 0.75
N SER A 231 26.89 18.27 1.48
CA SER A 231 26.67 18.65 2.88
C SER A 231 25.64 17.74 3.55
N THR A 232 25.73 17.64 4.86
CA THR A 232 24.70 17.01 5.72
C THR A 232 23.78 18.04 6.39
N ASP A 233 23.97 19.34 6.11
CA ASP A 233 23.07 20.39 6.56
C ASP A 233 21.65 20.16 6.05
N ALA A 234 20.66 20.18 6.95
CA ALA A 234 19.30 19.79 6.63
C ALA A 234 18.68 20.67 5.52
N ALA A 235 18.90 21.98 5.56
CA ALA A 235 18.32 22.89 4.57
C ALA A 235 18.91 22.66 3.16
N LYS A 236 20.21 22.41 3.07
CA LYS A 236 20.89 22.07 1.81
C LYS A 236 20.41 20.73 1.25
N VAL A 237 20.28 19.72 2.13
CA VAL A 237 19.80 18.38 1.73
C VAL A 237 18.36 18.41 1.28
N ILE A 238 17.47 19.12 1.98
CA ILE A 238 16.07 19.36 1.56
C ILE A 238 16.03 19.95 0.16
N LYS A 239 16.77 21.02 -0.08
CA LYS A 239 16.84 21.66 -1.39
C LYS A 239 17.35 20.74 -2.49
N ALA A 240 18.30 19.87 -2.16
CA ALA A 240 18.83 18.88 -3.08
C ALA A 240 17.81 17.74 -3.36
N MET A 241 16.94 17.39 -2.39
CA MET A 241 15.89 16.37 -2.53
C MET A 241 14.72 16.84 -3.41
N GLU A 242 14.39 18.13 -3.38
CA GLU A 242 13.32 18.70 -4.21
C GLU A 242 13.59 18.45 -5.70
N GLY A 243 12.70 17.73 -6.38
CA GLY A 243 12.84 17.37 -7.80
C GLY A 243 13.93 16.33 -8.08
N LEU A 244 14.57 15.73 -7.06
CA LEU A 244 15.60 14.73 -7.25
C LEU A 244 15.02 13.45 -7.86
N THR A 245 15.71 12.93 -8.87
CA THR A 245 15.45 11.60 -9.45
C THR A 245 16.62 10.70 -9.14
N ILE A 246 16.34 9.48 -8.69
CA ILE A 246 17.32 8.42 -8.47
C ILE A 246 16.87 7.14 -9.14
N ASP A 247 17.82 6.28 -9.49
CA ASP A 247 17.53 4.91 -9.92
C ASP A 247 17.40 3.99 -8.71
N THR A 248 16.35 3.18 -8.72
CA THR A 248 16.05 2.20 -7.67
C THR A 248 15.87 0.80 -8.26
N PRO A 249 15.83 -0.25 -7.45
CA PRO A 249 15.48 -1.58 -7.93
C PRO A 249 14.13 -1.63 -8.68
N MET A 250 13.20 -0.72 -8.34
CA MET A 250 11.85 -0.69 -8.91
C MET A 250 11.74 0.25 -10.13
N GLY A 251 12.83 0.88 -10.56
CA GLY A 251 12.87 1.90 -11.61
C GLY A 251 13.21 3.28 -11.05
N SER A 252 13.02 4.31 -11.87
CA SER A 252 13.34 5.69 -11.48
C SER A 252 12.35 6.24 -10.47
N LEU A 253 12.87 6.80 -9.38
CA LEU A 253 12.12 7.42 -8.29
C LEU A 253 12.37 8.92 -8.31
N THR A 254 11.32 9.71 -8.52
CA THR A 254 11.38 11.18 -8.58
C THR A 254 10.59 11.79 -7.44
N VAL A 255 11.19 12.73 -6.73
CA VAL A 255 10.52 13.53 -5.69
C VAL A 255 9.82 14.70 -6.34
N ASP A 256 8.53 14.88 -6.09
CA ASP A 256 7.83 16.11 -6.44
C ASP A 256 8.29 17.27 -5.53
N ALA A 257 8.82 18.33 -6.13
CA ALA A 257 9.43 19.44 -5.40
C ALA A 257 8.45 20.24 -4.52
N LYS A 258 7.14 20.14 -4.79
CA LYS A 258 6.12 20.90 -4.05
C LYS A 258 5.49 20.10 -2.93
N SER A 259 5.24 18.83 -3.17
CA SER A 259 4.55 17.96 -2.21
C SER A 259 5.48 17.01 -1.45
N HIS A 260 6.75 16.91 -1.85
CA HIS A 260 7.73 15.96 -1.31
C HIS A 260 7.29 14.48 -1.42
N GLN A 261 6.27 14.22 -2.24
CA GLN A 261 5.81 12.88 -2.59
C GLN A 261 6.62 12.34 -3.76
N THR A 262 7.02 11.07 -3.69
CA THR A 262 7.62 10.41 -4.85
C THR A 262 6.56 9.82 -5.79
N ASN A 263 6.97 9.57 -7.04
CA ASN A 263 6.17 8.92 -8.07
C ASN A 263 6.06 7.39 -7.90
N THR A 264 6.00 6.92 -6.66
CA THR A 264 5.94 5.48 -6.35
C THR A 264 4.57 4.92 -6.67
N GLY A 265 4.50 4.07 -7.71
CA GLY A 265 3.35 3.23 -8.01
C GLY A 265 3.37 1.91 -7.23
N GLN A 266 2.43 1.04 -7.55
CA GLN A 266 2.28 -0.28 -6.92
C GLN A 266 1.93 -1.34 -7.96
N PHE A 267 2.27 -2.59 -7.67
CA PHE A 267 1.70 -3.72 -8.40
C PHE A 267 0.32 -4.04 -7.87
N TRP A 268 -0.58 -4.36 -8.77
CA TRP A 268 -1.96 -4.75 -8.50
C TRP A 268 -2.35 -5.97 -9.33
N GLY A 269 -3.17 -6.84 -8.77
CA GLY A 269 -3.67 -7.99 -9.48
C GLY A 269 -4.57 -8.90 -8.63
N PRO A 270 -5.27 -9.84 -9.30
CA PRO A 270 -6.03 -10.86 -8.61
C PRO A 270 -5.09 -11.90 -8.02
N MET A 271 -5.45 -12.41 -6.84
CA MET A 271 -4.74 -13.49 -6.18
C MET A 271 -5.25 -14.84 -6.69
N LYS A 272 -4.39 -15.60 -7.36
CA LYS A 272 -4.74 -16.88 -8.00
C LYS A 272 -3.91 -18.03 -7.45
N LYS A 273 -4.55 -19.20 -7.37
CA LYS A 273 -3.86 -20.46 -7.07
C LYS A 273 -2.94 -20.82 -8.23
N GLN A 274 -1.70 -21.15 -7.90
CA GLN A 274 -0.71 -21.63 -8.85
C GLN A 274 -0.37 -23.10 -8.54
N SER A 275 -0.18 -23.91 -9.58
CA SER A 275 0.22 -25.30 -9.42
C SER A 275 1.59 -25.39 -8.73
N GLY A 276 1.69 -26.23 -7.69
CA GLY A 276 2.92 -26.44 -6.94
C GLY A 276 3.26 -25.34 -5.93
N GLU A 277 2.43 -24.29 -5.79
CA GLU A 277 2.67 -23.21 -4.83
C GLU A 277 1.92 -23.41 -3.50
N ALA A 278 2.58 -23.06 -2.42
CA ALA A 278 2.02 -23.21 -1.07
C ALA A 278 0.87 -22.24 -0.77
N TYR A 279 0.79 -21.13 -1.51
CA TYR A 279 -0.25 -20.09 -1.38
C TYR A 279 -0.51 -19.39 -2.71
N ARG A 280 -1.59 -18.61 -2.78
CA ARG A 280 -1.94 -17.85 -3.99
C ARG A 280 -0.91 -16.75 -4.27
N ARG A 281 -0.68 -16.51 -5.56
CA ARG A 281 0.15 -15.41 -6.07
C ARG A 281 -0.68 -14.42 -6.87
N MET A 282 -0.19 -13.20 -6.95
CA MET A 282 -0.77 -12.19 -7.85
C MET A 282 -0.48 -12.59 -9.30
N GLU A 283 -1.55 -12.80 -10.10
CA GLU A 283 -1.45 -13.17 -11.52
C GLU A 283 -2.71 -12.77 -12.29
N PRO A 284 -2.64 -11.91 -13.32
CA PRO A 284 -1.43 -11.22 -13.77
C PRO A 284 -0.99 -10.11 -12.81
N VAL A 285 0.31 -9.80 -12.83
CA VAL A 285 0.89 -8.65 -12.14
C VAL A 285 0.79 -7.43 -13.04
N THR A 286 0.14 -6.36 -12.59
CA THR A 286 0.01 -5.11 -13.33
C THR A 286 0.60 -3.96 -12.53
N PHE A 287 1.55 -3.21 -13.10
CA PHE A 287 2.02 -1.99 -12.47
C PHE A 287 1.02 -0.85 -12.69
N VAL A 288 0.58 -0.25 -11.60
CA VAL A 288 -0.28 0.95 -11.61
C VAL A 288 0.56 2.13 -11.14
N PRO A 289 0.89 3.07 -12.04
CA PRO A 289 1.61 4.28 -11.67
C PRO A 289 0.72 5.19 -10.81
N PRO A 290 1.31 6.18 -10.10
CA PRO A 290 0.51 7.21 -9.47
C PRO A 290 -0.31 7.95 -10.53
N PRO A 291 -1.50 8.49 -10.16
CA PRO A 291 -2.33 9.28 -11.08
C PRO A 291 -1.55 10.44 -11.67
N SER A 292 -1.74 10.70 -12.96
CA SER A 292 -1.24 11.95 -13.59
C SER A 292 -1.88 13.16 -12.90
N LYS A 293 -1.06 14.19 -12.67
CA LYS A 293 -1.51 15.47 -12.10
C LYS A 293 -2.46 16.18 -13.03
#